data_229a76a5c2419472b27fcd92a33f9bae
#
_entry.id   229a76a5c2419472b27fcd92a33f9bae
#
_cell.length_a   1.000
_cell.length_b   1.000
_cell.length_c   1.000
_cell.angle_alpha   90.00
_cell.angle_beta   90.00
_cell.angle_gamma   90.00
#
_symmetry.space_group_name_H-M   'P 1'
#
loop_
_entity.id
_entity.type
_entity.pdbx_description
1 polymer ?
#
loop_
_entity_poly.entity_id
_entity_poly.type
_entity_poly.pdbx_seq_one_letter_code
_entity_poly.pdbx_strand_id
1 'polypeptide(L)'
;MSMKAKILELLREKETYVSGQELCEQFGVSRTAVWKAIGQLKKEGYVIEAVQNKGYHLVDQAEEVYNQADIQSRLKTKWVGHPLLFFDSIDSTNIRAKLEAEQGAESGLLVVADQQTAGRGRRGRGWESPSGSNIYYTLMLKPDFNADCAPMLTLVMALAVSYTHLTLPTSRFV
;
A
#
# COMPACT_ATOMS: atom_id res chain seq x y z
N MET A 1 10.50 -3.98 -0.81
CA MET A 1 9.31 -4.37 -1.57
C MET A 1 9.21 -5.88 -1.62
N SER A 2 8.06 -6.47 -1.29
CA SER A 2 7.88 -7.93 -1.26
C SER A 2 7.82 -8.52 -2.67
N MET A 3 8.14 -9.83 -2.82
CA MET A 3 8.01 -10.54 -4.10
C MET A 3 6.59 -10.45 -4.66
N LYS A 4 5.58 -10.60 -3.81
CA LYS A 4 4.16 -10.49 -4.20
C LYS A 4 3.85 -9.12 -4.80
N ALA A 5 4.31 -8.05 -4.16
CA ALA A 5 4.10 -6.68 -4.66
C ALA A 5 4.75 -6.45 -6.02
N LYS A 6 5.98 -6.95 -6.23
CA LYS A 6 6.68 -6.86 -7.52
C LYS A 6 5.94 -7.61 -8.63
N ILE A 7 5.41 -8.79 -8.33
CA ILE A 7 4.60 -9.57 -9.30
C ILE A 7 3.31 -8.82 -9.63
N LEU A 8 2.60 -8.29 -8.63
CA LEU A 8 1.37 -7.52 -8.84
C LEU A 8 1.61 -6.26 -9.68
N GLU A 9 2.68 -5.52 -9.39
CA GLU A 9 3.08 -4.33 -10.15
C GLU A 9 3.26 -4.69 -11.63
N LEU A 10 4.04 -5.73 -11.93
CA LEU A 10 4.29 -6.15 -13.31
C LEU A 10 3.03 -6.64 -14.03
N LEU A 11 2.19 -7.43 -13.34
CA LEU A 11 0.94 -7.92 -13.93
C LEU A 11 -0.05 -6.79 -14.22
N ARG A 12 -0.02 -5.69 -13.45
CA ARG A 12 -0.83 -4.48 -13.70
C ARG A 12 -0.30 -3.65 -14.85
N GLU A 13 1.03 -3.51 -14.95
CA GLU A 13 1.64 -2.71 -16.01
C GLU A 13 1.45 -3.32 -17.41
N LYS A 14 1.45 -4.64 -17.49
CA LYS A 14 1.42 -5.32 -18.80
C LYS A 14 0.04 -5.55 -19.37
N GLU A 15 -1.02 -5.47 -18.58
CA GLU A 15 -2.42 -5.71 -19.00
C GLU A 15 -2.63 -6.99 -19.87
N THR A 16 -1.60 -7.82 -20.00
CA THR A 16 -1.56 -9.05 -20.81
C THR A 16 -0.91 -10.19 -20.02
N TYR A 17 -0.90 -11.39 -20.61
CA TYR A 17 -0.26 -12.54 -19.99
C TYR A 17 1.25 -12.35 -19.88
N VAL A 18 1.79 -12.53 -18.67
CA VAL A 18 3.22 -12.53 -18.37
C VAL A 18 3.69 -13.97 -18.17
N SER A 19 4.68 -14.40 -18.93
CA SER A 19 5.16 -15.79 -18.82
C SER A 19 5.86 -16.04 -17.48
N GLY A 20 5.75 -17.28 -16.98
CA GLY A 20 6.47 -17.67 -15.77
C GLY A 20 8.00 -17.56 -15.93
N GLN A 21 8.51 -17.72 -17.14
CA GLN A 21 9.93 -17.56 -17.45
C GLN A 21 10.35 -16.08 -17.30
N GLU A 22 9.58 -15.17 -17.85
CA GLU A 22 9.81 -13.74 -17.76
C GLU A 22 9.85 -13.25 -16.29
N LEU A 23 8.91 -13.73 -15.46
CA LEU A 23 8.91 -13.45 -14.00
C LEU A 23 10.18 -13.97 -13.32
N CYS A 24 10.66 -15.16 -13.70
CA CYS A 24 11.90 -15.72 -13.17
C CYS A 24 13.12 -14.88 -13.53
N GLU A 25 13.23 -14.47 -14.79
CA GLU A 25 14.36 -13.69 -15.31
C GLU A 25 14.37 -12.28 -14.71
N GLN A 26 13.22 -11.61 -14.69
CA GLN A 26 13.12 -10.24 -14.19
C GLN A 26 13.42 -10.12 -12.70
N PHE A 27 13.01 -11.11 -11.91
CA PHE A 27 13.20 -11.07 -10.45
C PHE A 27 14.36 -11.93 -9.93
N GLY A 28 15.05 -12.66 -10.80
CA GLY A 28 16.18 -13.51 -10.42
C GLY A 28 15.78 -14.67 -9.51
N VAL A 29 14.61 -15.28 -9.73
CA VAL A 29 14.03 -16.29 -8.84
C VAL A 29 13.65 -17.57 -9.58
N SER A 30 13.49 -18.66 -8.83
CA SER A 30 13.07 -19.95 -9.40
C SER A 30 11.58 -19.96 -9.78
N ARG A 31 11.21 -20.84 -10.74
CA ARG A 31 9.81 -21.08 -11.11
C ARG A 31 8.94 -21.48 -9.91
N THR A 32 9.49 -22.25 -8.99
CA THR A 32 8.79 -22.66 -7.75
C THR A 32 8.49 -21.44 -6.85
N ALA A 33 9.40 -20.46 -6.77
CA ALA A 33 9.18 -19.25 -5.99
C ALA A 33 8.06 -18.39 -6.61
N VAL A 34 8.07 -18.23 -7.93
CA VAL A 34 6.99 -17.54 -8.67
C VAL A 34 5.66 -18.24 -8.44
N TRP A 35 5.61 -19.56 -8.62
CA TRP A 35 4.39 -20.34 -8.43
C TRP A 35 3.83 -20.21 -6.99
N LYS A 36 4.69 -20.28 -5.97
CA LYS A 36 4.28 -20.07 -4.56
C LYS A 36 3.73 -18.67 -4.33
N ALA A 37 4.38 -17.64 -4.88
CA ALA A 37 3.93 -16.26 -4.73
C ALA A 37 2.57 -16.03 -5.41
N ILE A 38 2.36 -16.53 -6.62
CA ILE A 38 1.07 -16.50 -7.31
C ILE A 38 0.00 -17.26 -6.50
N GLY A 39 0.33 -18.44 -5.97
CA GLY A 39 -0.59 -19.21 -5.12
C GLY A 39 -1.00 -18.47 -3.85
N GLN A 40 -0.09 -17.71 -3.25
CA GLN A 40 -0.40 -16.86 -2.09
C GLN A 40 -1.30 -15.68 -2.49
N LEU A 41 -0.99 -14.99 -3.60
CA LEU A 41 -1.84 -13.89 -4.09
C LEU A 41 -3.27 -14.37 -4.37
N LYS A 42 -3.44 -15.54 -4.99
CA LYS A 42 -4.78 -16.14 -5.19
C LYS A 42 -5.51 -16.40 -3.88
N LYS A 43 -4.81 -16.86 -2.84
CA LYS A 43 -5.40 -17.07 -1.49
C LYS A 43 -5.76 -15.75 -0.80
N GLU A 44 -5.05 -14.67 -1.12
CA GLU A 44 -5.30 -13.32 -0.62
C GLU A 44 -6.44 -12.61 -1.38
N GLY A 45 -7.10 -13.30 -2.33
CA GLY A 45 -8.27 -12.78 -3.03
C GLY A 45 -8.01 -12.25 -4.44
N TYR A 46 -6.76 -12.27 -4.95
CA TYR A 46 -6.49 -11.83 -6.32
C TYR A 46 -6.96 -12.85 -7.35
N VAL A 47 -7.71 -12.42 -8.36
CA VAL A 47 -8.08 -13.27 -9.49
C VAL A 47 -6.95 -13.23 -10.52
N ILE A 48 -6.08 -14.23 -10.48
CA ILE A 48 -4.98 -14.39 -11.43
C ILE A 48 -5.28 -15.60 -12.29
N GLU A 49 -5.50 -15.38 -13.57
CA GLU A 49 -5.59 -16.45 -14.57
C GLU A 49 -4.21 -17.05 -14.85
N ALA A 50 -4.16 -18.36 -15.00
CA ALA A 50 -2.96 -19.08 -15.38
C ALA A 50 -3.28 -19.94 -16.59
N VAL A 51 -2.73 -19.59 -17.74
CA VAL A 51 -2.95 -20.31 -19.01
C VAL A 51 -1.66 -20.98 -19.44
N GLN A 52 -1.74 -22.27 -19.77
CA GLN A 52 -0.60 -23.06 -20.25
C GLN A 52 0.01 -22.39 -21.48
N ASN A 53 1.33 -22.27 -21.51
CA ASN A 53 2.14 -21.63 -22.56
C ASN A 53 1.92 -20.11 -22.75
N LYS A 54 0.99 -19.47 -22.04
CA LYS A 54 0.82 -18.02 -22.06
C LYS A 54 1.36 -17.36 -20.78
N GLY A 55 1.11 -17.96 -19.61
CA GLY A 55 1.57 -17.44 -18.32
C GLY A 55 0.43 -16.97 -17.43
N TYR A 56 0.65 -15.89 -16.71
CA TYR A 56 -0.23 -15.33 -15.69
C TYR A 56 -0.79 -13.98 -16.12
N HIS A 57 -2.06 -13.74 -15.85
CA HIS A 57 -2.74 -12.47 -16.10
C HIS A 57 -3.58 -12.10 -14.88
N LEU A 58 -3.47 -10.88 -14.41
CA LEU A 58 -4.31 -10.34 -13.34
C LEU A 58 -5.62 -9.86 -13.95
N VAL A 59 -6.72 -10.48 -13.55
CA VAL A 59 -8.06 -10.05 -13.98
C VAL A 59 -8.48 -8.85 -13.14
N ASP A 60 -8.98 -7.81 -13.79
CA ASP A 60 -9.52 -6.63 -13.10
C ASP A 60 -10.74 -7.04 -12.27
N GLN A 61 -10.73 -6.71 -10.98
CA GLN A 61 -11.75 -7.17 -10.02
C GLN A 61 -12.64 -6.02 -9.58
N ALA A 62 -13.92 -6.32 -9.40
CA ALA A 62 -14.88 -5.40 -8.79
C ALA A 62 -14.62 -5.20 -7.28
N GLU A 63 -14.01 -6.19 -6.61
CA GLU A 63 -13.63 -6.08 -5.19
C GLU A 63 -12.13 -5.83 -5.07
N GLU A 64 -11.78 -4.70 -4.48
CA GLU A 64 -10.37 -4.35 -4.24
C GLU A 64 -9.81 -5.11 -3.04
N VAL A 65 -8.72 -5.83 -3.27
CA VAL A 65 -7.94 -6.43 -2.18
C VAL A 65 -7.13 -5.34 -1.50
N TYR A 66 -7.39 -5.11 -0.21
CA TYR A 66 -6.69 -4.10 0.58
C TYR A 66 -5.68 -4.76 1.52
N ASN A 67 -4.42 -4.79 1.12
CA ASN A 67 -3.33 -5.38 1.91
C ASN A 67 -1.97 -4.73 1.59
N GLN A 68 -0.94 -5.15 2.30
CA GLN A 68 0.42 -4.62 2.12
C GLN A 68 0.94 -4.79 0.68
N ALA A 69 0.68 -5.91 0.03
CA ALA A 69 1.17 -6.19 -1.32
C ALA A 69 0.48 -5.30 -2.35
N ASP A 70 -0.83 -5.06 -2.17
CA ASP A 70 -1.60 -4.15 -3.02
C ASP A 70 -1.05 -2.73 -2.96
N ILE A 71 -0.94 -2.17 -1.76
CA ILE A 71 -0.43 -0.81 -1.56
C ILE A 71 0.99 -0.69 -2.12
N GLN A 72 1.89 -1.61 -1.77
CA GLN A 72 3.27 -1.60 -2.26
C GLN A 72 3.37 -1.66 -3.78
N SER A 73 2.49 -2.40 -4.46
CA SER A 73 2.50 -2.54 -5.92
C SER A 73 2.02 -1.30 -6.67
N ARG A 74 1.33 -0.39 -5.97
CA ARG A 74 0.82 0.88 -6.53
C ARG A 74 1.70 2.09 -6.17
N LEU A 75 2.61 1.95 -5.19
CA LEU A 75 3.49 3.04 -4.76
C LEU A 75 4.55 3.34 -5.82
N LYS A 76 4.49 4.53 -6.41
CA LYS A 76 5.49 5.07 -7.34
C LYS A 76 6.46 6.05 -6.68
N THR A 77 6.40 6.18 -5.35
CA THR A 77 7.25 7.07 -4.57
C THR A 77 8.64 6.49 -4.37
N LYS A 78 9.66 7.34 -4.26
CA LYS A 78 11.05 6.90 -4.06
C LYS A 78 11.36 6.52 -2.62
N TRP A 79 10.74 7.19 -1.64
CA TRP A 79 11.06 7.02 -0.21
C TRP A 79 9.79 6.98 0.68
N VAL A 80 8.74 7.73 0.37
CA VAL A 80 7.48 7.70 1.11
C VAL A 80 6.82 6.34 0.94
N GLY A 81 6.46 5.70 2.06
CA GLY A 81 5.92 4.34 2.05
C GLY A 81 6.97 3.23 1.90
N HIS A 82 8.26 3.58 2.04
CA HIS A 82 9.37 2.64 2.07
C HIS A 82 10.25 2.92 3.31
N PRO A 83 10.03 2.16 4.43
CA PRO A 83 9.17 0.97 4.59
C PRO A 83 7.67 1.26 4.72
N LEU A 84 6.85 0.22 4.51
CA LEU A 84 5.41 0.19 4.73
C LEU A 84 5.06 -0.96 5.68
N LEU A 85 4.29 -0.65 6.71
CA LEU A 85 3.72 -1.63 7.65
C LEU A 85 2.20 -1.61 7.49
N PHE A 86 1.60 -2.78 7.25
CA PHE A 86 0.16 -2.95 7.13
C PHE A 86 -0.36 -3.87 8.24
N PHE A 87 -1.50 -3.52 8.80
CA PHE A 87 -2.19 -4.27 9.85
C PHE A 87 -3.66 -4.43 9.50
N ASP A 88 -4.18 -5.64 9.57
CA ASP A 88 -5.63 -5.88 9.45
C ASP A 88 -6.38 -5.20 10.61
N SER A 89 -5.82 -5.25 11.83
CA SER A 89 -6.33 -4.54 13.00
C SER A 89 -5.19 -4.14 13.91
N ILE A 90 -5.25 -2.91 14.44
CA ILE A 90 -4.27 -2.36 15.38
C ILE A 90 -4.97 -1.42 16.37
N ASP A 91 -4.34 -1.10 17.48
CA ASP A 91 -4.84 -0.07 18.39
C ASP A 91 -4.89 1.31 17.73
N SER A 92 -3.76 1.78 17.21
CA SER A 92 -3.65 3.06 16.50
C SER A 92 -2.40 3.10 15.63
N THR A 93 -2.57 3.51 14.37
CA THR A 93 -1.45 3.75 13.45
C THR A 93 -0.49 4.82 13.98
N ASN A 94 -1.00 5.82 14.72
CA ASN A 94 -0.18 6.86 15.34
C ASN A 94 0.69 6.31 16.47
N ILE A 95 0.15 5.43 17.34
CA ILE A 95 0.92 4.80 18.41
C ILE A 95 2.02 3.94 17.82
N ARG A 96 1.67 3.13 16.81
CA ARG A 96 2.65 2.29 16.13
C ARG A 96 3.75 3.10 15.48
N ALA A 97 3.42 4.16 14.75
CA ALA A 97 4.42 5.01 14.11
C ALA A 97 5.37 5.68 15.13
N LYS A 98 4.87 6.08 16.29
CA LYS A 98 5.71 6.61 17.38
C LYS A 98 6.68 5.56 17.94
N LEU A 99 6.19 4.33 18.16
CA LEU A 99 7.02 3.22 18.62
C LEU A 99 8.14 2.91 17.62
N GLU A 100 7.83 2.88 16.33
CA GLU A 100 8.82 2.68 15.28
C GLU A 100 9.85 3.83 15.23
N ALA A 101 9.40 5.08 15.44
CA ALA A 101 10.28 6.23 15.52
C ALA A 101 11.27 6.15 16.67
N GLU A 102 10.82 5.67 17.85
CA GLU A 102 11.65 5.42 19.03
C GLU A 102 12.69 4.31 18.79
N GLN A 103 12.35 3.34 17.95
CA GLN A 103 13.25 2.27 17.51
C GLN A 103 14.20 2.68 16.38
N GLY A 104 14.15 3.94 15.97
CA GLY A 104 15.06 4.49 14.97
C GLY A 104 14.58 4.41 13.53
N ALA A 105 13.32 4.09 13.27
CA ALA A 105 12.79 4.04 11.91
C ALA A 105 13.09 5.33 11.13
N GLU A 106 13.32 5.20 9.83
CA GLU A 106 13.68 6.32 8.95
C GLU A 106 12.45 7.14 8.52
N SER A 107 12.71 8.39 8.06
CA SER A 107 11.68 9.24 7.46
C SER A 107 11.05 8.58 6.25
N GLY A 108 9.73 8.65 6.12
CA GLY A 108 8.99 8.02 5.04
C GLY A 108 8.29 6.71 5.42
N LEU A 109 8.49 6.20 6.64
CA LEU A 109 7.72 5.06 7.14
C LEU A 109 6.23 5.35 7.05
N LEU A 110 5.49 4.44 6.42
CA LEU A 110 4.04 4.47 6.32
C LEU A 110 3.44 3.31 7.11
N VAL A 111 2.65 3.64 8.12
CA VAL A 111 1.86 2.67 8.90
C VAL A 111 0.42 2.76 8.44
N VAL A 112 -0.13 1.64 7.98
CA VAL A 112 -1.49 1.54 7.45
C VAL A 112 -2.26 0.48 8.22
N ALA A 113 -3.55 0.71 8.43
CA ALA A 113 -4.44 -0.29 9.02
C ALA A 113 -5.79 -0.32 8.30
N ASP A 114 -6.40 -1.51 8.25
CA ASP A 114 -7.79 -1.66 7.82
C ASP A 114 -8.76 -1.31 8.95
N GLN A 115 -8.37 -1.56 10.21
CA GLN A 115 -9.15 -1.23 11.41
C GLN A 115 -8.28 -0.65 12.52
N GLN A 116 -8.81 0.32 13.28
CA GLN A 116 -8.22 0.76 14.55
C GLN A 116 -9.19 0.52 15.71
N THR A 117 -8.71 -0.16 16.76
CA THR A 117 -9.52 -0.44 17.96
C THR A 117 -9.48 0.70 18.99
N ALA A 118 -8.49 1.58 18.90
CA ALA A 118 -8.32 2.74 19.77
C ALA A 118 -7.86 3.97 18.97
N GLY A 119 -8.57 4.25 17.87
CA GLY A 119 -8.34 5.42 17.04
C GLY A 119 -8.40 6.72 17.85
N ARG A 120 -7.50 7.67 17.57
CA ARG A 120 -7.36 8.91 18.34
C ARG A 120 -7.65 10.13 17.48
N GLY A 121 -8.65 10.88 17.88
CA GLY A 121 -8.94 12.21 17.38
C GLY A 121 -8.17 13.30 18.14
N ARG A 122 -8.40 14.56 17.76
CA ARG A 122 -7.80 15.73 18.44
C ARG A 122 -8.35 15.88 19.86
N ARG A 123 -7.51 16.39 20.76
CA ARG A 123 -7.84 16.65 22.20
C ARG A 123 -8.29 15.38 22.95
N GLY A 124 -7.71 14.22 22.64
CA GLY A 124 -7.99 12.97 23.33
C GLY A 124 -9.36 12.33 23.02
N ARG A 125 -10.11 12.84 22.04
CA ARG A 125 -11.38 12.21 21.61
C ARG A 125 -11.10 10.87 20.93
N GLY A 126 -11.97 9.89 21.16
CA GLY A 126 -11.95 8.64 20.39
C GLY A 126 -12.31 8.89 18.93
N TRP A 127 -11.81 8.02 18.07
CA TRP A 127 -12.14 8.02 16.65
C TRP A 127 -12.52 6.59 16.22
N GLU A 128 -13.74 6.41 15.76
CA GLU A 128 -14.19 5.13 15.25
C GLU A 128 -13.52 4.83 13.90
N SER A 129 -12.97 3.64 13.80
CA SER A 129 -12.19 3.22 12.63
C SER A 129 -12.54 1.78 12.24
N PRO A 130 -13.79 1.51 11.76
CA PRO A 130 -14.21 0.17 11.38
C PRO A 130 -13.49 -0.29 10.10
N SER A 131 -13.31 -1.61 9.97
CA SER A 131 -12.74 -2.27 8.79
C SER A 131 -13.55 -1.95 7.52
N GLY A 132 -12.87 -1.86 6.39
CA GLY A 132 -13.46 -1.70 5.06
C GLY A 132 -14.13 -0.35 4.79
N SER A 133 -14.00 0.64 5.67
CA SER A 133 -14.74 1.90 5.57
C SER A 133 -13.90 3.09 5.10
N ASN A 134 -12.62 3.12 5.48
CA ASN A 134 -11.72 4.24 5.22
C ASN A 134 -10.28 3.77 5.13
N ILE A 135 -9.39 4.67 4.72
CA ILE A 135 -7.95 4.45 4.76
C ILE A 135 -7.40 5.08 6.05
N TYR A 136 -6.94 4.24 6.97
CA TYR A 136 -6.30 4.68 8.21
C TYR A 136 -4.79 4.56 8.06
N TYR A 137 -4.08 5.68 8.09
CA TYR A 137 -2.63 5.66 7.95
C TYR A 137 -1.93 6.76 8.74
N THR A 138 -0.67 6.53 9.03
CA THR A 138 0.25 7.52 9.59
C THR A 138 1.54 7.50 8.80
N LEU A 139 1.90 8.65 8.24
CA LEU A 139 3.19 8.88 7.62
C LEU A 139 4.14 9.51 8.64
N MET A 140 5.28 8.86 8.88
CA MET A 140 6.32 9.37 9.74
C MET A 140 7.31 10.22 8.94
N LEU A 141 7.52 11.44 9.39
CA LEU A 141 8.48 12.37 8.81
C LEU A 141 9.50 12.80 9.86
N LYS A 142 10.75 12.95 9.45
CA LYS A 142 11.84 13.57 10.22
C LYS A 142 12.33 14.80 9.45
N PRO A 143 11.60 15.92 9.52
CA PRO A 143 11.99 17.14 8.83
C PRO A 143 13.24 17.75 9.47
N ASP A 144 14.03 18.42 8.67
CA ASP A 144 15.23 19.18 9.06
C ASP A 144 14.96 20.65 9.37
N PHE A 145 13.70 21.06 9.26
CA PHE A 145 13.26 22.43 9.57
C PHE A 145 12.79 22.59 11.03
N ASN A 146 12.72 23.86 11.48
CA ASN A 146 12.31 24.21 12.83
C ASN A 146 10.88 23.70 13.14
N ALA A 147 10.66 23.22 14.36
CA ALA A 147 9.36 22.74 14.86
C ALA A 147 8.22 23.77 14.71
N ASP A 148 8.53 25.06 14.74
CA ASP A 148 7.56 26.15 14.52
C ASP A 148 6.92 26.11 13.13
N CYS A 149 7.59 25.49 12.16
CA CYS A 149 7.07 25.27 10.81
C CYS A 149 6.20 24.01 10.68
N ALA A 150 6.12 23.16 11.70
CA ALA A 150 5.34 21.92 11.64
C ALA A 150 3.86 22.10 11.26
N PRO A 151 3.16 23.17 11.69
CA PRO A 151 1.78 23.43 11.24
C PRO A 151 1.62 23.55 9.72
N MET A 152 2.67 23.96 8.99
CA MET A 152 2.66 24.05 7.52
C MET A 152 2.46 22.69 6.86
N LEU A 153 2.85 21.58 7.50
CA LEU A 153 2.59 20.23 7.00
C LEU A 153 1.11 19.94 6.82
N THR A 154 0.24 20.54 7.64
CA THR A 154 -1.22 20.42 7.47
C THR A 154 -1.69 21.03 6.15
N LEU A 155 -1.12 22.16 5.74
CA LEU A 155 -1.43 22.80 4.47
C LEU A 155 -0.91 21.99 3.29
N VAL A 156 0.30 21.44 3.41
CA VAL A 156 0.89 20.56 2.38
C VAL A 156 0.03 19.31 2.20
N MET A 157 -0.41 18.69 3.28
CA MET A 157 -1.30 17.52 3.21
C MET A 157 -2.67 17.87 2.60
N ALA A 158 -3.26 19.00 2.99
CA ALA A 158 -4.51 19.46 2.40
C ALA A 158 -4.37 19.69 0.89
N LEU A 159 -3.28 20.30 0.45
CA LEU A 159 -2.99 20.51 -0.97
C LEU A 159 -2.81 19.19 -1.72
N ALA A 160 -2.04 18.25 -1.17
CA ALA A 160 -1.81 16.94 -1.77
C ALA A 160 -3.11 16.16 -1.96
N VAL A 161 -3.98 16.13 -0.95
CA VAL A 161 -5.30 15.46 -1.03
C VAL A 161 -6.22 16.17 -2.02
N SER A 162 -6.27 17.51 -2.00
CA SER A 162 -7.06 18.30 -2.95
C SER A 162 -6.61 18.06 -4.40
N TYR A 163 -5.30 18.04 -4.64
CA TYR A 163 -4.73 17.75 -5.96
C TYR A 163 -5.16 16.36 -6.46
N THR A 164 -5.11 15.34 -5.60
CA THR A 164 -5.57 13.98 -5.95
C THR A 164 -7.03 13.96 -6.37
N HIS A 165 -7.92 14.64 -5.63
CA HIS A 165 -9.34 14.70 -5.95
C HIS A 165 -9.63 15.48 -7.24
N LEU A 166 -8.90 16.56 -7.51
CA LEU A 166 -9.08 17.39 -8.71
C LEU A 166 -8.54 16.72 -9.98
N THR A 167 -7.55 15.84 -9.85
CA THR A 167 -6.89 15.20 -11.00
C THR A 167 -7.37 13.77 -11.27
N LEU A 168 -8.22 13.20 -10.40
CA LEU A 168 -8.86 11.93 -10.72
C LEU A 168 -9.74 12.09 -11.97
N PRO A 169 -9.56 11.24 -12.99
CA PRO A 169 -10.41 11.28 -14.18
C PRO A 169 -11.87 11.01 -13.78
N THR A 170 -12.73 11.99 -14.01
CA THR A 170 -14.19 11.93 -13.78
C THR A 170 -14.92 11.00 -14.75
N SER A 171 -14.21 10.19 -15.53
CA SER A 171 -14.73 9.37 -16.61
C SER A 171 -15.46 8.08 -16.19
N ARG A 172 -15.86 7.92 -14.92
CA ARG A 172 -16.64 6.76 -14.45
C ARG A 172 -18.03 7.08 -13.91
N PHE A 173 -18.59 8.24 -14.24
CA PHE A 173 -20.01 8.53 -13.96
C PHE A 173 -20.72 8.91 -15.24
N VAL A 174 -20.96 7.91 -16.09
CA VAL A 174 -22.04 7.91 -17.08
C VAL A 174 -22.68 6.52 -17.06
#